data_1aa077b533cf2a039c7565dd8398b062
#
_entry.id   1aa077b533cf2a039c7565dd8398b062
#
_cell.length_a   1.000
_cell.length_b   1.000
_cell.length_c   1.000
_cell.angle_alpha   90.00
_cell.angle_beta   90.00
_cell.angle_gamma   90.00
#
_symmetry.space_group_name_H-M   'P 1'
#
loop_
_entity.id
_entity.type
_entity.pdbx_description
1 polymer ?
#
loop_
_entity_poly.entity_id
_entity_poly.type
_entity_poly.pdbx_seq_one_letter_code
_entity_poly.pdbx_strand_id
1 'polypeptide(L)'
;MIYDVCVIGSGAGAGPIIYELSRAGLKVCVLEKGDIYNEKDFSKDELVVRKTIYTPNLKDEYHTIEELVDGSWQKFPTYETGWSFWNGNLLGGSSN
;
A
#
# COMPACT_ATOMS: atom_id res chain seq x y z
N MET A 1 9.44 12.54 22.01
CA MET A 1 10.11 11.23 21.93
C MET A 1 10.92 11.17 20.64
N ILE A 2 12.13 10.71 20.73
CA ILE A 2 13.01 10.56 19.56
C ILE A 2 13.08 9.08 19.22
N TYR A 3 12.89 8.75 17.95
CA TYR A 3 13.05 7.40 17.41
C TYR A 3 14.40 7.27 16.73
N ASP A 4 14.97 6.04 16.79
CA ASP A 4 16.23 5.72 16.12
C ASP A 4 16.02 5.47 14.62
N VAL A 5 14.89 4.86 14.28
CA VAL A 5 14.55 4.48 12.90
C VAL A 5 13.09 4.80 12.62
N CYS A 6 12.83 5.32 11.42
CA CYS A 6 11.48 5.49 10.89
C CYS A 6 11.31 4.59 9.65
N VAL A 7 10.32 3.70 9.71
CA VAL A 7 9.96 2.80 8.60
C VAL A 7 8.68 3.33 7.95
N ILE A 8 8.72 3.53 6.65
CA ILE A 8 7.56 4.00 5.88
C ILE A 8 6.89 2.79 5.24
N GLY A 9 5.67 2.51 5.67
CA GLY A 9 4.87 1.36 5.28
C GLY A 9 5.10 0.13 6.15
N SER A 10 4.06 -0.66 6.36
CA SER A 10 4.05 -1.87 7.19
C SER A 10 3.82 -3.15 6.40
N GLY A 11 4.14 -3.15 5.10
CA GLY A 11 3.99 -4.32 4.23
C GLY A 11 4.96 -5.46 4.56
N ALA A 12 4.84 -6.56 3.83
CA ALA A 12 5.61 -7.77 4.07
C ALA A 12 7.14 -7.55 4.10
N GLY A 13 7.66 -6.64 3.28
CA GLY A 13 9.08 -6.31 3.26
C GLY A 13 9.58 -5.58 4.51
N ALA A 14 8.69 -4.82 5.17
CA ALA A 14 9.03 -4.07 6.38
C ALA A 14 9.06 -4.95 7.63
N GLY A 15 8.23 -5.99 7.69
CA GLY A 15 8.07 -6.85 8.87
C GLY A 15 9.39 -7.39 9.44
N PRO A 16 10.22 -8.10 8.66
CA PRO A 16 11.51 -8.62 9.13
C PRO A 16 12.46 -7.53 9.61
N ILE A 17 12.49 -6.39 8.93
CA ILE A 17 13.35 -5.25 9.29
C ILE A 17 12.93 -4.67 10.64
N ILE A 18 11.62 -4.42 10.81
CA ILE A 18 11.06 -3.92 12.08
C ILE A 18 11.40 -4.87 13.23
N TYR A 19 11.23 -6.17 13.00
CA TYR A 19 11.52 -7.20 13.99
C TYR A 19 12.99 -7.19 14.41
N GLU A 20 13.92 -7.22 13.46
CA GLU A 20 15.34 -7.24 13.75
C GLU A 20 15.84 -5.95 14.44
N LEU A 21 15.39 -4.80 13.97
CA LEU A 21 15.76 -3.52 14.58
C LEU A 21 15.22 -3.39 16.01
N SER A 22 13.98 -3.84 16.24
CA SER A 22 13.38 -3.84 17.59
C SER A 22 14.12 -4.80 18.53
N ARG A 23 14.52 -5.97 18.04
CA ARG A 23 15.34 -6.92 18.83
C ARG A 23 16.72 -6.37 19.19
N ALA A 24 17.27 -5.55 18.32
CA ALA A 24 18.54 -4.86 18.58
C ALA A 24 18.41 -3.73 19.62
N GLY A 25 17.21 -3.49 20.14
CA GLY A 25 16.95 -2.46 21.16
C GLY A 25 16.75 -1.06 20.60
N LEU A 26 16.59 -0.92 19.29
CA LEU A 26 16.33 0.37 18.65
C LEU A 26 14.86 0.76 18.80
N LYS A 27 14.60 2.06 18.96
CA LYS A 27 13.25 2.62 18.96
C LYS A 27 12.80 2.83 17.52
N VAL A 28 11.87 2.00 17.07
CA VAL A 28 11.36 2.01 15.70
C VAL A 28 9.98 2.68 15.65
N CYS A 29 9.84 3.66 14.76
CA CYS A 29 8.56 4.24 14.39
C CYS A 29 8.13 3.69 13.03
N VAL A 30 6.90 3.24 12.91
CA VAL A 30 6.33 2.77 11.65
C VAL A 30 5.20 3.71 11.24
N LEU A 31 5.30 4.27 10.04
CA LEU A 31 4.27 5.12 9.46
C LEU A 31 3.52 4.31 8.41
N GLU A 32 2.23 4.07 8.66
CA GLU A 32 1.34 3.36 7.75
C GLU A 32 0.24 4.31 7.24
N LYS A 33 0.03 4.30 5.93
CA LYS A 33 -1.01 5.11 5.27
C LYS A 33 -2.40 4.52 5.46
N GLY A 34 -2.50 3.20 5.52
CA GLY A 34 -3.77 2.48 5.60
C GLY A 34 -4.27 2.27 7.01
N ASP A 35 -5.54 1.86 7.09
CA ASP A 35 -6.21 1.57 8.35
C ASP A 35 -5.94 0.16 8.88
N ILE A 36 -6.36 -0.10 10.11
CA ILE A 36 -6.34 -1.42 10.72
C ILE A 36 -7.66 -2.11 10.41
N TYR A 37 -7.58 -3.27 9.77
CA TYR A 37 -8.72 -4.11 9.46
C TYR A 37 -8.70 -5.39 10.28
N ASN A 38 -9.88 -5.88 10.63
CA ASN A 38 -10.07 -7.16 11.31
C ASN A 38 -10.44 -8.24 10.29
N GLU A 39 -10.33 -9.50 10.68
CA GLU A 39 -10.66 -10.64 9.80
C GLU A 39 -12.07 -10.55 9.21
N LYS A 40 -13.04 -10.05 9.96
CA LYS A 40 -14.43 -9.86 9.51
C LYS A 40 -14.60 -8.79 8.43
N ASP A 41 -13.63 -7.90 8.26
CA ASP A 41 -13.67 -6.84 7.26
C ASP A 41 -13.28 -7.37 5.87
N PHE A 42 -12.68 -8.57 5.83
CA PHE A 42 -12.30 -9.24 4.59
C PHE A 42 -13.41 -10.17 4.14
N SER A 43 -14.02 -9.85 3.00
CA SER A 43 -15.03 -10.72 2.40
C SER A 43 -14.38 -11.91 1.69
N LYS A 44 -14.93 -13.11 1.94
CA LYS A 44 -14.60 -14.33 1.17
C LYS A 44 -15.51 -14.51 -0.04
N ASP A 45 -16.45 -13.61 -0.25
CA ASP A 45 -17.36 -13.62 -1.39
C ASP A 45 -16.70 -12.97 -2.60
N GLU A 46 -16.41 -13.76 -3.62
CA GLU A 46 -15.76 -13.30 -4.84
C GLU A 46 -16.54 -12.20 -5.57
N LEU A 47 -17.87 -12.25 -5.53
CA LEU A 47 -18.70 -11.24 -6.18
C LEU A 47 -18.59 -9.89 -5.48
N VAL A 48 -18.55 -9.90 -4.14
CA VAL A 48 -18.36 -8.68 -3.34
C VAL A 48 -16.96 -8.14 -3.56
N VAL A 49 -15.94 -8.99 -3.51
CA VAL A 49 -14.55 -8.59 -3.74
C VAL A 49 -14.38 -7.99 -5.14
N ARG A 50 -14.92 -8.62 -6.17
CA ARG A 50 -14.86 -8.09 -7.53
C ARG A 50 -15.54 -6.73 -7.66
N LYS A 51 -16.69 -6.55 -7.06
CA LYS A 51 -17.39 -5.25 -7.08
C LYS A 51 -16.61 -4.15 -6.39
N THR A 52 -15.93 -4.45 -5.30
CA THR A 52 -15.13 -3.46 -4.55
C THR A 52 -13.79 -3.16 -5.21
N ILE A 53 -13.14 -4.16 -5.82
CA ILE A 53 -11.84 -3.99 -6.47
C ILE A 53 -11.97 -3.36 -7.86
N TYR A 54 -12.98 -3.76 -8.63
CA TYR A 54 -13.14 -3.31 -10.01
C TYR A 54 -14.11 -2.13 -10.18
N THR A 55 -14.79 -1.71 -9.13
CA THR A 55 -15.53 -0.45 -9.17
C THR A 55 -14.54 0.68 -8.93
N PRO A 56 -14.25 1.51 -9.92
CA PRO A 56 -13.15 2.45 -9.80
C PRO A 56 -13.54 3.65 -8.92
N ASN A 57 -13.25 3.56 -7.64
CA ASN A 57 -12.95 4.74 -6.84
C ASN A 57 -11.46 5.13 -6.98
N LEU A 58 -10.79 4.62 -8.00
CA LEU A 58 -9.43 5.00 -8.35
C LEU A 58 -9.27 6.50 -8.63
N LYS A 59 -10.38 7.21 -8.87
CA LYS A 59 -10.39 8.66 -8.97
C LYS A 59 -10.13 9.36 -7.63
N ASP A 60 -10.48 8.70 -6.53
CA ASP A 60 -10.29 9.22 -5.18
C ASP A 60 -8.90 8.87 -4.63
N GLU A 61 -8.23 7.88 -5.22
CA GLU A 61 -6.85 7.55 -4.94
C GLU A 61 -5.93 8.22 -5.95
N TYR A 62 -5.17 9.20 -5.48
CA TYR A 62 -4.24 9.95 -6.33
C TYR A 62 -2.97 9.13 -6.59
N HIS A 63 -3.00 8.30 -7.62
CA HIS A 63 -1.83 7.60 -8.13
C HIS A 63 -1.46 8.11 -9.52
N THR A 64 -0.19 8.31 -9.75
CA THR A 64 0.35 8.66 -11.06
C THR A 64 1.29 7.57 -11.56
N ILE A 65 1.27 7.36 -12.86
CA ILE A 65 2.21 6.51 -13.58
C ILE A 65 3.17 7.39 -14.36
N GLU A 66 4.44 7.04 -14.35
CA GLU A 66 5.42 7.60 -15.26
C GLU A 66 5.68 6.62 -16.39
N GLU A 67 5.41 7.02 -17.61
CA GLU A 67 5.68 6.25 -18.82
C GLU A 67 6.69 6.96 -19.72
N LEU A 68 7.55 6.17 -20.36
CA LEU A 68 8.46 6.66 -21.37
C LEU A 68 7.72 6.69 -22.72
N VAL A 69 7.36 7.88 -23.16
CA VAL A 69 6.68 8.11 -24.44
C VAL A 69 7.59 8.93 -25.34
N ASP A 70 7.93 8.38 -26.51
CA ASP A 70 8.81 9.05 -27.50
C ASP A 70 10.12 9.59 -26.92
N GLY A 71 10.74 8.84 -26.00
CA GLY A 71 12.00 9.22 -25.36
C GLY A 71 11.88 10.22 -24.21
N SER A 72 10.67 10.61 -23.81
CA SER A 72 10.41 11.52 -22.69
C SER A 72 9.54 10.86 -21.64
N TRP A 73 9.87 11.07 -20.36
CA TRP A 73 9.04 10.62 -19.25
C TRP A 73 7.82 11.52 -19.10
N GLN A 74 6.64 10.91 -19.13
CA GLN A 74 5.36 11.58 -18.97
C GLN A 74 4.60 10.98 -17.79
N LYS A 75 3.85 11.83 -17.07
CA LYS A 75 3.02 11.43 -15.91
C LYS A 75 1.56 11.38 -16.32
N PHE A 76 0.91 10.27 -15.99
CA PHE A 76 -0.51 10.08 -16.22
C PHE A 76 -1.20 9.63 -14.92
N PRO A 77 -2.44 10.09 -14.64
CA PRO A 77 -3.25 9.49 -13.60
C PRO A 77 -3.55 8.02 -13.92
N THR A 78 -3.49 7.14 -12.92
CA THR A 78 -3.70 5.69 -13.10
C THR A 78 -5.00 5.35 -13.79
N TYR A 79 -6.09 6.07 -13.48
CA TYR A 79 -7.42 5.81 -14.04
C TYR A 79 -7.53 6.13 -15.54
N GLU A 80 -6.58 6.86 -16.12
CA GLU A 80 -6.55 7.18 -17.56
C GLU A 80 -5.71 6.19 -18.37
N THR A 81 -4.88 5.38 -17.74
CA THR A 81 -3.91 4.52 -18.43
C THR A 81 -4.39 3.10 -18.66
N GLY A 82 -5.47 2.67 -18.03
CA GLY A 82 -5.93 1.28 -18.08
C GLY A 82 -5.07 0.30 -17.26
N TRP A 83 -4.01 0.76 -16.62
CA TRP A 83 -3.21 -0.04 -15.71
C TRP A 83 -3.89 -0.15 -14.34
N SER A 84 -3.99 -1.36 -13.82
CA SER A 84 -4.51 -1.61 -12.47
C SER A 84 -3.36 -1.91 -11.53
N PHE A 85 -3.09 -0.98 -10.61
CA PHE A 85 -2.13 -1.23 -9.52
C PHE A 85 -2.88 -1.65 -8.28
N TRP A 86 -2.62 -2.86 -7.85
CA TRP A 86 -3.25 -3.46 -6.70
C TRP A 86 -2.41 -3.21 -5.46
N ASN A 87 -2.75 -2.17 -4.73
CA ASN A 87 -2.14 -1.83 -3.45
C ASN A 87 -3.15 -1.96 -2.33
N GLY A 88 -2.84 -2.75 -1.33
CA GLY A 88 -3.61 -2.78 -0.09
C GLY A 88 -3.17 -1.64 0.82
N ASN A 89 -4.04 -0.67 1.04
CA ASN A 89 -3.82 0.41 2.00
C ASN A 89 -4.32 -0.02 3.39
N LEU A 90 -3.58 -0.89 4.04
CA LEU A 90 -3.90 -1.41 5.36
C LEU A 90 -2.63 -1.80 6.13
N LEU A 91 -2.75 -1.88 7.44
CA LEU A 91 -1.66 -2.38 8.29
C LEU A 91 -1.29 -3.81 7.86
N GLY A 92 -0.02 -4.04 7.54
CA GLY A 92 0.49 -5.28 7.00
C GLY A 92 0.55 -5.36 5.47
N GLY A 93 -0.09 -4.42 4.76
CA GLY A 93 -0.05 -4.31 3.29
C GLY A 93 -0.88 -5.36 2.57
N SER A 94 -0.61 -5.50 1.27
CA SER A 94 -1.40 -6.37 0.35
C SER A 94 -1.28 -7.87 0.60
N SER A 95 -0.38 -8.30 1.48
CA SER A 95 -0.18 -9.72 1.82
C SER A 95 -1.19 -10.26 2.85
N ASN A 96 -2.03 -9.40 3.37
CA ASN A 96 -3.08 -9.79 4.31
C ASN A 96 -4.28 -10.44 3.64
#